data_9a20417f26638d75972a0c54f6d3f57d
#
_entry.id   9a20417f26638d75972a0c54f6d3f57d
#
_cell.length_a   1.000
_cell.length_b   1.000
_cell.length_c   1.000
_cell.angle_alpha   90.00
_cell.angle_beta   90.00
_cell.angle_gamma   90.00
#
_symmetry.space_group_name_H-M   'P 1'
#
loop_
_entity.id
_entity.type
_entity.pdbx_description
1 polymer ?
#
loop_
_entity_poly.entity_id
_entity_poly.type
_entity_poly.pdbx_seq_one_letter_code
_entity_poly.pdbx_strand_id
1 'polypeptide(L)'
;KGILQPLLVRRVGEAYEVVAGERRLRAAAMAGLKEVPARVLDLSEKEARLLALVENLQREDLNPYEETLGVLALLSEDLGKSVEEVVGLLRKMKNAKEGRVRDNVVPTAEAQRVEELFKALGRMSWESFVQHRLPLLSLPEDLKAALEEGAIPYTAALELKKVKDASLRKALLEEVKAGLSLRELKARVRGVLRKEKAPRPWPKEVAAKLARLDLEALPPERRARVEELLAELERVLEGPR
;
A
#
# COMPACT_ATOMS: atom_id res chain seq x y z
N LYS A 1 -17.77 34.51 20.89
CA LYS A 1 -18.05 33.24 21.59
C LYS A 1 -16.77 32.43 21.50
N GLY A 2 -16.01 32.29 22.58
CA GLY A 2 -14.71 31.60 22.60
C GLY A 2 -14.73 30.11 22.17
N ILE A 3 -13.72 29.35 22.55
CA ILE A 3 -13.61 27.91 22.29
C ILE A 3 -14.67 27.17 23.12
N LEU A 4 -15.60 26.49 22.45
CA LEU A 4 -16.71 25.75 23.09
C LEU A 4 -16.26 24.39 23.66
N GLN A 5 -15.28 23.76 23.01
CA GLN A 5 -14.71 22.48 23.44
C GLN A 5 -13.31 22.71 24.01
N PRO A 6 -12.98 22.30 25.22
CA PRO A 6 -11.66 22.49 25.81
C PRO A 6 -10.59 21.70 25.00
N LEU A 7 -9.36 22.21 25.03
CA LEU A 7 -8.19 21.46 24.58
C LEU A 7 -7.94 20.30 25.56
N LEU A 8 -7.33 19.21 25.08
CA LEU A 8 -6.79 18.18 25.97
C LEU A 8 -5.29 18.41 26.09
N VAL A 9 -4.84 18.55 27.33
CA VAL A 9 -3.43 18.81 27.61
C VAL A 9 -2.93 17.88 28.72
N ARG A 10 -1.64 17.55 28.70
CA ARG A 10 -0.97 16.90 29.84
C ARG A 10 0.02 17.86 30.49
N ARG A 11 0.29 17.65 31.75
CA ARG A 11 1.30 18.44 32.48
C ARG A 11 2.69 17.85 32.21
N VAL A 12 3.64 18.72 31.85
CA VAL A 12 5.06 18.37 31.67
C VAL A 12 5.88 19.40 32.46
N GLY A 13 6.28 19.01 33.66
CA GLY A 13 6.92 19.95 34.60
C GLY A 13 5.98 21.09 34.93
N GLU A 14 6.38 22.32 34.66
CA GLU A 14 5.57 23.52 34.87
C GLU A 14 4.78 23.97 33.64
N ALA A 15 4.93 23.28 32.53
CA ALA A 15 4.24 23.59 31.28
C ALA A 15 3.14 22.58 30.96
N TYR A 16 2.33 22.89 29.95
CA TYR A 16 1.31 22.02 29.42
C TYR A 16 1.62 21.68 27.98
N GLU A 17 1.54 20.40 27.62
CA GLU A 17 1.64 19.89 26.25
C GLU A 17 0.25 19.60 25.72
N VAL A 18 -0.05 20.07 24.51
CA VAL A 18 -1.35 19.81 23.85
C VAL A 18 -1.35 18.40 23.29
N VAL A 19 -2.27 17.58 23.77
CA VAL A 19 -2.50 16.21 23.32
C VAL A 19 -3.53 16.16 22.19
N ALA A 20 -4.60 16.99 22.30
CA ALA A 20 -5.61 17.11 21.25
C ALA A 20 -6.19 18.53 21.19
N GLY A 21 -6.55 18.97 19.97
CA GLY A 21 -7.14 20.28 19.72
C GLY A 21 -6.18 21.33 19.18
N GLU A 22 -5.07 20.96 18.53
CA GLU A 22 -4.06 21.88 17.98
C GLU A 22 -4.67 22.93 17.04
N ARG A 23 -5.64 22.55 16.17
CA ARG A 23 -6.34 23.49 15.27
C ARG A 23 -7.10 24.58 16.06
N ARG A 24 -7.70 24.20 17.20
CA ARG A 24 -8.39 25.13 18.10
C ARG A 24 -7.42 26.09 18.79
N LEU A 25 -6.25 25.58 19.22
CA LEU A 25 -5.20 26.41 19.78
C LEU A 25 -4.67 27.42 18.76
N ARG A 26 -4.39 26.99 17.54
CA ARG A 26 -3.96 27.89 16.47
C ARG A 26 -5.01 28.95 16.14
N ALA A 27 -6.28 28.56 16.05
CA ALA A 27 -7.38 29.49 15.81
C ALA A 27 -7.52 30.53 16.94
N ALA A 28 -7.35 30.09 18.21
CA ALA A 28 -7.37 30.98 19.37
C ALA A 28 -6.21 32.00 19.32
N ALA A 29 -5.01 31.54 18.98
CA ALA A 29 -3.84 32.41 18.84
C ALA A 29 -4.06 33.45 17.71
N MET A 30 -4.59 33.03 16.56
CA MET A 30 -4.94 33.95 15.46
C MET A 30 -6.04 34.95 15.84
N ALA A 31 -6.95 34.56 16.74
CA ALA A 31 -8.00 35.44 17.27
C ALA A 31 -7.51 36.34 18.43
N GLY A 32 -6.22 36.26 18.80
CA GLY A 32 -5.64 37.07 19.88
C GLY A 32 -6.10 36.70 21.30
N LEU A 33 -6.64 35.48 21.49
CA LEU A 33 -7.05 34.99 22.80
C LEU A 33 -5.81 34.70 23.65
N LYS A 34 -5.77 35.27 24.87
CA LYS A 34 -4.67 35.06 25.82
C LYS A 34 -4.83 33.77 26.63
N GLU A 35 -6.06 33.30 26.76
CA GLU A 35 -6.41 32.11 27.52
C GLU A 35 -7.39 31.23 26.73
N VAL A 36 -7.25 29.92 26.88
CA VAL A 36 -8.12 28.93 26.28
C VAL A 36 -8.52 27.87 27.27
N PRO A 37 -9.79 27.39 27.26
CA PRO A 37 -10.21 26.32 28.15
C PRO A 37 -9.45 25.04 27.82
N ALA A 38 -8.86 24.43 28.85
CA ALA A 38 -8.13 23.17 28.70
C ALA A 38 -8.53 22.18 29.78
N ARG A 39 -8.61 20.91 29.43
CA ARG A 39 -8.74 19.79 30.37
C ARG A 39 -7.37 19.14 30.52
N VAL A 40 -6.86 19.20 31.76
CA VAL A 40 -5.59 18.56 32.09
C VAL A 40 -5.85 17.09 32.35
N LEU A 41 -5.11 16.23 31.65
CA LEU A 41 -5.12 14.78 31.77
C LEU A 41 -3.82 14.33 32.43
N ASP A 42 -3.92 13.38 33.34
CA ASP A 42 -2.77 12.70 33.93
C ASP A 42 -2.39 11.52 33.00
N LEU A 43 -1.52 11.78 32.05
CA LEU A 43 -1.09 10.84 31.03
C LEU A 43 0.43 10.74 30.99
N SER A 44 0.93 9.53 30.88
CA SER A 44 2.31 9.28 30.47
C SER A 44 2.55 9.82 29.05
N GLU A 45 3.80 9.98 28.68
CA GLU A 45 4.18 10.42 27.33
C GLU A 45 3.64 9.45 26.25
N LYS A 46 3.70 8.14 26.50
CA LYS A 46 3.17 7.12 25.58
C LYS A 46 1.66 7.24 25.43
N GLU A 47 0.92 7.38 26.53
CA GLU A 47 -0.55 7.52 26.48
C GLU A 47 -0.98 8.80 25.76
N ALA A 48 -0.24 9.88 25.94
CA ALA A 48 -0.50 11.13 25.23
C ALA A 48 -0.27 10.97 23.71
N ARG A 49 0.82 10.31 23.29
CA ARG A 49 1.07 10.02 21.88
C ARG A 49 -0.02 9.12 21.28
N LEU A 50 -0.42 8.07 21.97
CA LEU A 50 -1.51 7.18 21.54
C LEU A 50 -2.83 7.94 21.39
N LEU A 51 -3.18 8.80 22.35
CA LEU A 51 -4.40 9.59 22.28
C LEU A 51 -4.39 10.57 21.10
N ALA A 52 -3.25 11.22 20.85
CA ALA A 52 -3.09 12.12 19.70
C ALA A 52 -3.22 11.37 18.37
N LEU A 53 -2.68 10.16 18.27
CA LEU A 53 -2.82 9.31 17.07
C LEU A 53 -4.27 8.87 16.85
N VAL A 54 -4.97 8.50 17.92
CA VAL A 54 -6.40 8.13 17.84
C VAL A 54 -7.24 9.33 17.42
N GLU A 55 -7.00 10.53 17.99
CA GLU A 55 -7.72 11.76 17.59
C GLU A 55 -7.50 12.08 16.12
N ASN A 56 -6.25 12.00 15.66
CA ASN A 56 -5.94 12.20 14.23
C ASN A 56 -6.64 11.17 13.33
N LEU A 57 -6.71 9.91 13.75
CA LEU A 57 -7.43 8.88 13.01
C LEU A 57 -8.96 9.09 12.98
N GLN A 58 -9.53 9.82 13.95
CA GLN A 58 -10.97 10.12 13.98
C GLN A 58 -11.38 11.23 13.01
N ARG A 59 -10.44 11.87 12.33
CA ARG A 59 -10.75 12.87 11.31
C ARG A 59 -11.56 12.23 10.18
N GLU A 60 -12.57 12.95 9.69
CA GLU A 60 -13.46 12.51 8.61
C GLU A 60 -12.83 12.69 7.22
N ASP A 61 -11.81 13.54 7.10
CA ASP A 61 -11.17 13.95 5.85
C ASP A 61 -9.95 13.09 5.46
N LEU A 62 -9.61 12.05 6.24
CA LEU A 62 -8.51 11.15 5.93
C LEU A 62 -8.79 10.32 4.67
N ASN A 63 -7.87 10.36 3.71
CA ASN A 63 -7.91 9.41 2.62
C ASN A 63 -7.47 7.99 3.09
N PRO A 64 -7.79 6.93 2.33
CA PRO A 64 -7.47 5.56 2.73
C PRO A 64 -5.97 5.26 2.91
N TYR A 65 -5.08 6.00 2.26
CA TYR A 65 -3.64 5.88 2.42
C TYR A 65 -3.18 6.50 3.75
N GLU A 66 -3.64 7.71 4.06
CA GLU A 66 -3.39 8.38 5.34
C GLU A 66 -3.94 7.58 6.51
N GLU A 67 -5.17 7.06 6.39
CA GLU A 67 -5.76 6.16 7.38
C GLU A 67 -4.87 4.92 7.63
N THR A 68 -4.32 4.34 6.55
CA THR A 68 -3.41 3.19 6.66
C THR A 68 -2.14 3.54 7.44
N LEU A 69 -1.51 4.68 7.13
CA LEU A 69 -0.33 5.15 7.84
C LEU A 69 -0.63 5.46 9.31
N GLY A 70 -1.76 6.11 9.59
CA GLY A 70 -2.18 6.42 10.96
C GLY A 70 -2.42 5.17 11.81
N VAL A 71 -3.09 4.14 11.27
CA VAL A 71 -3.28 2.86 11.97
C VAL A 71 -1.94 2.16 12.23
N LEU A 72 -1.02 2.19 11.27
CA LEU A 72 0.31 1.60 11.47
C LEU A 72 1.14 2.36 12.50
N ALA A 73 1.07 3.69 12.52
CA ALA A 73 1.73 4.51 13.53
C ALA A 73 1.18 4.22 14.93
N LEU A 74 -0.14 4.07 15.05
CA LEU A 74 -0.80 3.72 16.31
C LEU A 74 -0.36 2.33 16.81
N LEU A 75 -0.33 1.32 15.94
CA LEU A 75 0.16 -0.02 16.28
C LEU A 75 1.64 -0.03 16.65
N SER A 76 2.46 0.73 15.91
CA SER A 76 3.89 0.90 16.16
C SER A 76 4.16 1.46 17.55
N GLU A 77 3.46 2.52 17.93
CA GLU A 77 3.58 3.16 19.25
C GLU A 77 3.07 2.24 20.38
N ASP A 78 1.92 1.59 20.16
CA ASP A 78 1.30 0.72 21.17
C ASP A 78 2.17 -0.52 21.46
N LEU A 79 2.66 -1.18 20.41
CA LEU A 79 3.48 -2.39 20.51
C LEU A 79 4.97 -2.11 20.78
N GLY A 80 5.43 -0.86 20.64
CA GLY A 80 6.85 -0.50 20.76
C GLY A 80 7.70 -1.13 19.65
N LYS A 81 7.16 -1.23 18.44
CA LYS A 81 7.80 -1.86 17.27
C LYS A 81 7.90 -0.89 16.11
N SER A 82 8.84 -1.12 15.18
CA SER A 82 8.86 -0.37 13.93
C SER A 82 7.64 -0.69 13.06
N VAL A 83 7.32 0.20 12.13
CA VAL A 83 6.21 -0.02 11.18
C VAL A 83 6.42 -1.28 10.36
N GLU A 84 7.66 -1.58 9.97
CA GLU A 84 8.04 -2.77 9.21
C GLU A 84 7.77 -4.05 10.01
N GLU A 85 8.11 -4.05 11.31
CA GLU A 85 7.84 -5.17 12.22
C GLU A 85 6.34 -5.38 12.42
N VAL A 86 5.57 -4.29 12.56
CA VAL A 86 4.10 -4.34 12.65
C VAL A 86 3.50 -4.92 11.37
N VAL A 87 3.93 -4.48 10.19
CA VAL A 87 3.48 -5.04 8.91
C VAL A 87 3.84 -6.52 8.80
N GLY A 88 5.03 -6.90 9.26
CA GLY A 88 5.47 -8.29 9.34
C GLY A 88 4.58 -9.13 10.26
N LEU A 89 4.26 -8.62 11.45
CA LEU A 89 3.36 -9.26 12.42
C LEU A 89 1.96 -9.48 11.83
N LEU A 90 1.36 -8.42 11.26
CA LEU A 90 0.04 -8.49 10.65
C LEU A 90 -0.03 -9.54 9.51
N ARG A 91 1.01 -9.63 8.68
CA ARG A 91 1.10 -10.65 7.61
C ARG A 91 1.24 -12.07 8.19
N LYS A 92 2.04 -12.25 9.26
CA LYS A 92 2.17 -13.53 9.95
C LYS A 92 0.84 -13.96 10.57
N MET A 93 0.13 -13.06 11.25
CA MET A 93 -1.21 -13.33 11.79
C MET A 93 -2.17 -13.82 10.70
N LYS A 94 -2.19 -13.14 9.53
CA LYS A 94 -3.02 -13.53 8.41
C LYS A 94 -2.66 -14.91 7.87
N ASN A 95 -1.36 -15.19 7.65
CA ASN A 95 -0.89 -16.48 7.14
C ASN A 95 -1.20 -17.63 8.12
N ALA A 96 -1.07 -17.39 9.43
CA ALA A 96 -1.42 -18.36 10.46
C ALA A 96 -2.93 -18.67 10.44
N LYS A 97 -3.78 -17.63 10.34
CA LYS A 97 -5.24 -17.80 10.26
C LYS A 97 -5.68 -18.55 9.00
N GLU A 98 -5.00 -18.34 7.88
CA GLU A 98 -5.26 -19.01 6.60
C GLU A 98 -4.62 -20.43 6.51
N GLY A 99 -3.92 -20.89 7.56
CA GLY A 99 -3.27 -22.20 7.59
C GLY A 99 -2.13 -22.38 6.58
N ARG A 100 -1.57 -21.27 6.10
CA ARG A 100 -0.53 -21.28 5.05
C ARG A 100 0.87 -21.61 5.58
N VAL A 101 1.08 -21.56 6.90
CA VAL A 101 2.37 -21.83 7.52
C VAL A 101 2.20 -22.67 8.77
N ARG A 102 2.92 -23.79 8.86
CA ARG A 102 2.82 -24.77 9.95
C ARG A 102 3.47 -24.35 11.26
N ASP A 103 4.46 -23.43 11.23
CA ASP A 103 5.30 -23.08 12.38
C ASP A 103 5.30 -21.58 12.76
N ASN A 104 4.28 -20.82 12.37
CA ASN A 104 4.21 -19.43 12.78
C ASN A 104 3.64 -19.29 14.19
N VAL A 105 4.52 -19.37 15.18
CA VAL A 105 4.21 -18.88 16.52
C VAL A 105 4.11 -17.35 16.42
N VAL A 106 2.89 -16.86 16.20
CA VAL A 106 2.60 -15.45 16.41
C VAL A 106 2.58 -15.27 17.93
N PRO A 107 3.32 -14.29 18.51
CA PRO A 107 3.22 -14.01 19.93
C PRO A 107 1.76 -13.72 20.29
N THR A 108 1.15 -14.59 21.10
CA THR A 108 -0.30 -14.54 21.40
C THR A 108 -0.70 -13.18 22.00
N ALA A 109 0.14 -12.60 22.86
CA ALA A 109 -0.10 -11.29 23.47
C ALA A 109 -0.10 -10.15 22.43
N GLU A 110 0.83 -10.15 21.47
CA GLU A 110 0.86 -9.12 20.40
C GLU A 110 -0.35 -9.26 19.47
N ALA A 111 -0.72 -10.48 19.11
CA ALA A 111 -1.90 -10.73 18.28
C ALA A 111 -3.19 -10.26 18.97
N GLN A 112 -3.36 -10.59 20.25
CA GLN A 112 -4.49 -10.13 21.06
C GLN A 112 -4.54 -8.60 21.14
N ARG A 113 -3.38 -7.95 21.35
CA ARG A 113 -3.32 -6.50 21.41
C ARG A 113 -3.70 -5.84 20.08
N VAL A 114 -3.29 -6.40 18.95
CA VAL A 114 -3.71 -5.96 17.63
C VAL A 114 -5.24 -6.07 17.48
N GLU A 115 -5.82 -7.22 17.86
CA GLU A 115 -7.28 -7.43 17.78
C GLU A 115 -8.06 -6.45 18.63
N GLU A 116 -7.62 -6.22 19.88
CA GLU A 116 -8.21 -5.25 20.80
C GLU A 116 -8.19 -3.84 20.21
N LEU A 117 -7.07 -3.44 19.62
CA LEU A 117 -6.91 -2.11 19.06
C LEU A 117 -7.84 -1.92 17.84
N PHE A 118 -7.90 -2.89 16.93
CA PHE A 118 -8.83 -2.82 15.80
C PHE A 118 -10.29 -2.83 16.24
N LYS A 119 -10.62 -3.59 17.28
CA LYS A 119 -11.96 -3.58 17.91
C LYS A 119 -12.29 -2.21 18.53
N ALA A 120 -11.33 -1.59 19.20
CA ALA A 120 -11.50 -0.26 19.80
C ALA A 120 -11.65 0.84 18.74
N LEU A 121 -10.92 0.75 17.61
CA LEU A 121 -11.06 1.68 16.48
C LEU A 121 -12.43 1.56 15.80
N GLY A 122 -13.04 0.38 15.77
CA GLY A 122 -14.40 0.14 15.28
C GLY A 122 -14.62 0.38 13.77
N ARG A 123 -13.55 0.64 12.98
CA ARG A 123 -13.65 1.01 11.56
C ARG A 123 -13.63 -0.19 10.63
N MET A 124 -12.75 -1.15 10.89
CA MET A 124 -12.61 -2.38 10.11
C MET A 124 -11.91 -3.45 10.95
N SER A 125 -12.00 -4.72 10.53
CA SER A 125 -11.21 -5.79 11.15
C SER A 125 -9.74 -5.72 10.70
N TRP A 126 -8.84 -6.28 11.51
CA TRP A 126 -7.41 -6.35 11.16
C TRP A 126 -7.17 -7.16 9.88
N GLU A 127 -7.98 -8.20 9.62
CA GLU A 127 -7.90 -8.99 8.38
C GLU A 127 -8.25 -8.16 7.15
N SER A 128 -9.33 -7.37 7.26
CA SER A 128 -9.74 -6.43 6.20
C SER A 128 -8.65 -5.40 5.93
N PHE A 129 -8.02 -4.90 7.00
CA PHE A 129 -6.89 -3.97 6.91
C PHE A 129 -5.71 -4.60 6.16
N VAL A 130 -5.29 -5.81 6.54
CA VAL A 130 -4.20 -6.53 5.87
C VAL A 130 -4.51 -6.80 4.39
N GLN A 131 -5.76 -7.11 4.08
CA GLN A 131 -6.17 -7.45 2.72
C GLN A 131 -6.33 -6.23 1.81
N HIS A 132 -6.84 -5.12 2.34
CA HIS A 132 -7.29 -4.00 1.51
C HIS A 132 -6.51 -2.69 1.76
N ARG A 133 -5.85 -2.55 2.91
CA ARG A 133 -5.12 -1.33 3.28
C ARG A 133 -3.60 -1.49 3.17
N LEU A 134 -3.01 -2.55 3.72
CA LEU A 134 -1.56 -2.76 3.60
C LEU A 134 -1.04 -2.75 2.15
N PRO A 135 -1.76 -3.26 1.14
CA PRO A 135 -1.29 -3.16 -0.24
C PRO A 135 -1.13 -1.73 -0.75
N LEU A 136 -1.76 -0.73 -0.12
CA LEU A 136 -1.62 0.69 -0.49
C LEU A 136 -0.20 1.21 -0.25
N LEU A 137 0.53 0.67 0.73
CA LEU A 137 1.91 1.06 1.02
C LEU A 137 2.88 0.85 -0.16
N SER A 138 2.56 -0.04 -1.07
CA SER A 138 3.39 -0.38 -2.23
C SER A 138 2.74 0.03 -3.56
N LEU A 139 1.95 1.11 -3.54
CA LEU A 139 1.45 1.73 -4.76
C LEU A 139 2.59 2.40 -5.52
N PRO A 140 2.60 2.31 -6.86
CA PRO A 140 3.40 3.20 -7.70
C PRO A 140 3.04 4.67 -7.45
N GLU A 141 4.00 5.57 -7.64
CA GLU A 141 3.87 6.99 -7.27
C GLU A 141 2.71 7.69 -8.01
N ASP A 142 2.48 7.35 -9.28
CA ASP A 142 1.36 7.85 -10.07
C ASP A 142 -0.02 7.50 -9.46
N LEU A 143 -0.16 6.31 -8.90
CA LEU A 143 -1.41 5.88 -8.25
C LEU A 143 -1.54 6.46 -6.84
N LYS A 144 -0.42 6.63 -6.14
CA LYS A 144 -0.39 7.21 -4.81
C LYS A 144 -0.82 8.68 -4.87
N ALA A 145 -0.22 9.47 -5.76
CA ALA A 145 -0.61 10.86 -5.97
C ALA A 145 -2.11 11.00 -6.31
N ALA A 146 -2.61 10.21 -7.26
CA ALA A 146 -4.02 10.24 -7.64
C ALA A 146 -4.97 9.83 -6.49
N LEU A 147 -4.52 8.97 -5.57
CA LEU A 147 -5.28 8.58 -4.39
C LEU A 147 -5.28 9.69 -3.32
N GLU A 148 -4.13 10.34 -3.11
CA GLU A 148 -3.97 11.46 -2.18
C GLU A 148 -4.79 12.69 -2.62
N GLU A 149 -4.86 12.95 -3.92
CA GLU A 149 -5.71 13.98 -4.52
C GLU A 149 -7.21 13.64 -4.45
N GLY A 150 -7.58 12.42 -4.06
CA GLY A 150 -8.96 11.96 -4.10
C GLY A 150 -9.51 11.73 -5.52
N ALA A 151 -8.66 11.75 -6.54
CA ALA A 151 -9.04 11.62 -7.95
C ALA A 151 -9.52 10.21 -8.31
N ILE A 152 -9.13 9.20 -7.54
CA ILE A 152 -9.56 7.81 -7.73
C ILE A 152 -9.85 7.12 -6.39
N PRO A 153 -10.80 6.18 -6.34
CA PRO A 153 -11.03 5.37 -5.16
C PRO A 153 -9.89 4.35 -4.95
N TYR A 154 -9.58 3.99 -3.69
CA TYR A 154 -8.51 3.05 -3.36
C TYR A 154 -8.68 1.68 -4.02
N THR A 155 -9.91 1.26 -4.26
CA THR A 155 -10.22 0.00 -4.95
C THR A 155 -9.76 0.01 -6.40
N ALA A 156 -9.84 1.16 -7.08
CA ALA A 156 -9.30 1.34 -8.43
C ALA A 156 -7.76 1.38 -8.40
N ALA A 157 -7.16 2.07 -7.42
CA ALA A 157 -5.70 2.09 -7.26
C ALA A 157 -5.13 0.67 -7.07
N LEU A 158 -5.77 -0.17 -6.25
CA LEU A 158 -5.37 -1.57 -6.05
C LEU A 158 -5.53 -2.43 -7.31
N GLU A 159 -6.52 -2.14 -8.15
CA GLU A 159 -6.70 -2.83 -9.42
C GLU A 159 -5.63 -2.41 -10.45
N LEU A 160 -5.42 -1.11 -10.61
CA LEU A 160 -4.40 -0.53 -11.49
C LEU A 160 -2.98 -0.97 -11.12
N LYS A 161 -2.67 -1.13 -9.84
CA LYS A 161 -1.38 -1.64 -9.36
C LYS A 161 -0.97 -2.98 -9.98
N LYS A 162 -1.91 -3.80 -10.41
CA LYS A 162 -1.64 -5.09 -11.05
C LYS A 162 -1.01 -4.94 -12.43
N VAL A 163 -1.18 -3.78 -13.08
CA VAL A 163 -0.61 -3.45 -14.39
C VAL A 163 0.82 -2.96 -14.20
N LYS A 164 1.79 -3.77 -14.66
CA LYS A 164 3.22 -3.47 -14.51
C LYS A 164 3.71 -2.43 -15.51
N ASP A 165 3.16 -2.43 -16.72
CA ASP A 165 3.48 -1.45 -17.76
C ASP A 165 2.99 -0.06 -17.31
N ALA A 166 3.94 0.87 -17.14
CA ALA A 166 3.66 2.21 -16.65
C ALA A 166 2.83 3.04 -17.63
N SER A 167 3.06 2.89 -18.94
CA SER A 167 2.34 3.63 -19.97
C SER A 167 0.87 3.20 -20.02
N LEU A 168 0.64 1.90 -20.00
CA LEU A 168 -0.70 1.32 -20.01
C LEU A 168 -1.45 1.62 -18.70
N ARG A 169 -0.74 1.57 -17.56
CA ARG A 169 -1.31 1.93 -16.27
C ARG A 169 -1.75 3.38 -16.23
N LYS A 170 -0.92 4.31 -16.73
CA LYS A 170 -1.28 5.74 -16.84
C LYS A 170 -2.50 5.97 -17.74
N ALA A 171 -2.56 5.30 -18.88
CA ALA A 171 -3.74 5.39 -19.76
C ALA A 171 -5.02 4.95 -19.05
N LEU A 172 -4.99 3.80 -18.36
CA LEU A 172 -6.12 3.32 -17.58
C LEU A 172 -6.47 4.23 -16.38
N LEU A 173 -5.46 4.86 -15.76
CA LEU A 173 -5.65 5.83 -14.68
C LEU A 173 -6.46 7.04 -15.17
N GLU A 174 -6.11 7.59 -16.34
CA GLU A 174 -6.87 8.73 -16.92
C GLU A 174 -8.31 8.33 -17.29
N GLU A 175 -8.54 7.11 -17.75
CA GLU A 175 -9.90 6.62 -17.97
C GLU A 175 -10.69 6.49 -16.66
N VAL A 176 -10.06 6.07 -15.55
CA VAL A 176 -10.72 6.03 -14.23
C VAL A 176 -11.05 7.44 -13.75
N LYS A 177 -10.15 8.41 -13.91
CA LYS A 177 -10.41 9.81 -13.61
C LYS A 177 -11.56 10.38 -14.44
N ALA A 178 -11.71 9.92 -15.69
CA ALA A 178 -12.81 10.29 -16.59
C ALA A 178 -14.14 9.56 -16.28
N GLY A 179 -14.19 8.70 -15.25
CA GLY A 179 -15.42 8.06 -14.80
C GLY A 179 -15.57 6.58 -15.18
N LEU A 180 -14.52 5.90 -15.61
CA LEU A 180 -14.56 4.46 -15.86
C LEU A 180 -14.96 3.70 -14.58
N SER A 181 -15.99 2.87 -14.66
CA SER A 181 -16.47 2.11 -13.51
C SER A 181 -15.44 1.04 -13.06
N LEU A 182 -15.45 0.70 -11.76
CA LEU A 182 -14.57 -0.35 -11.21
C LEU A 182 -14.78 -1.70 -11.91
N ARG A 183 -15.99 -2.01 -12.34
CA ARG A 183 -16.32 -3.25 -13.06
C ARG A 183 -15.62 -3.29 -14.42
N GLU A 184 -15.69 -2.22 -15.18
CA GLU A 184 -15.04 -2.08 -16.48
C GLU A 184 -13.52 -2.07 -16.34
N LEU A 185 -12.99 -1.34 -15.34
CA LEU A 185 -11.56 -1.36 -15.01
C LEU A 185 -11.06 -2.78 -14.77
N LYS A 186 -11.75 -3.56 -13.92
CA LYS A 186 -11.40 -4.97 -13.65
C LYS A 186 -11.41 -5.82 -14.92
N ALA A 187 -12.36 -5.59 -15.82
CA ALA A 187 -12.42 -6.31 -17.10
C ALA A 187 -11.20 -5.98 -17.99
N ARG A 188 -10.85 -4.68 -18.11
CA ARG A 188 -9.68 -4.23 -18.89
C ARG A 188 -8.37 -4.73 -18.31
N VAL A 189 -8.16 -4.58 -17.00
CA VAL A 189 -6.95 -5.10 -16.31
C VAL A 189 -6.82 -6.60 -16.50
N ARG A 190 -7.92 -7.36 -16.40
CA ARG A 190 -7.89 -8.81 -16.66
C ARG A 190 -7.47 -9.13 -18.09
N GLY A 191 -7.95 -8.36 -19.07
CA GLY A 191 -7.57 -8.47 -20.48
C GLY A 191 -6.06 -8.26 -20.68
N VAL A 192 -5.50 -7.23 -20.04
CA VAL A 192 -4.08 -6.91 -20.05
C VAL A 192 -3.26 -8.05 -19.44
N LEU A 193 -3.60 -8.47 -18.23
CA LEU A 193 -2.87 -9.54 -17.54
C LEU A 193 -2.96 -10.88 -18.25
N ARG A 194 -4.06 -11.14 -18.99
CA ARG A 194 -4.18 -12.33 -19.83
C ARG A 194 -3.23 -12.27 -21.03
N LYS A 195 -3.06 -11.11 -21.65
CA LYS A 195 -2.09 -10.91 -22.74
C LYS A 195 -0.65 -11.04 -22.24
N GLU A 196 -0.33 -10.49 -21.06
CA GLU A 196 1.00 -10.62 -20.44
C GLU A 196 1.35 -12.08 -20.07
N LYS A 197 0.34 -12.86 -19.62
CA LYS A 197 0.51 -14.28 -19.25
C LYS A 197 0.40 -15.25 -20.43
N ALA A 198 -0.08 -14.81 -21.58
CA ALA A 198 -0.09 -15.65 -22.78
C ALA A 198 1.36 -16.06 -23.08
N PRO A 199 1.66 -17.36 -23.20
CA PRO A 199 2.99 -17.79 -23.57
C PRO A 199 3.33 -17.07 -24.88
N ARG A 200 4.48 -16.39 -24.90
CA ARG A 200 4.93 -15.75 -26.14
C ARG A 200 5.02 -16.82 -27.19
N PRO A 201 4.22 -16.76 -28.28
CA PRO A 201 4.20 -17.84 -29.27
C PRO A 201 5.52 -17.91 -30.06
N TRP A 202 6.36 -16.87 -29.94
CA TRP A 202 7.59 -16.74 -30.69
C TRP A 202 8.55 -17.95 -30.59
N PRO A 203 8.76 -18.65 -29.44
CA PRO A 203 9.64 -19.81 -29.43
C PRO A 203 9.12 -20.93 -30.34
N LYS A 204 7.81 -21.21 -30.31
CA LYS A 204 7.20 -22.24 -31.17
C LYS A 204 7.14 -21.82 -32.63
N GLU A 205 6.80 -20.56 -32.89
CA GLU A 205 6.75 -20.01 -34.25
C GLU A 205 8.14 -19.93 -34.87
N VAL A 206 9.15 -19.50 -34.12
CA VAL A 206 10.54 -19.46 -34.56
C VAL A 206 11.07 -20.87 -34.77
N ALA A 207 10.82 -21.80 -33.85
CA ALA A 207 11.21 -23.21 -34.03
C ALA A 207 10.59 -23.82 -35.27
N ALA A 208 9.29 -23.56 -35.54
CA ALA A 208 8.62 -24.03 -36.76
C ALA A 208 9.16 -23.38 -38.02
N LYS A 209 9.58 -22.12 -37.99
CA LYS A 209 10.25 -21.44 -39.13
C LYS A 209 11.65 -21.98 -39.34
N LEU A 210 12.42 -22.19 -38.25
CA LEU A 210 13.77 -22.77 -38.34
C LEU A 210 13.74 -24.21 -38.88
N ALA A 211 12.78 -25.02 -38.44
CA ALA A 211 12.62 -26.39 -38.94
C ALA A 211 12.28 -26.48 -40.46
N ARG A 212 11.77 -25.40 -41.04
CA ARG A 212 11.43 -25.29 -42.47
C ARG A 212 12.44 -24.46 -43.24
N LEU A 213 13.47 -23.93 -42.58
CA LEU A 213 14.44 -23.06 -43.21
C LEU A 213 15.46 -23.89 -43.99
N ASP A 214 15.50 -23.67 -45.30
CA ASP A 214 16.57 -24.20 -46.14
C ASP A 214 17.76 -23.22 -46.09
N LEU A 215 18.79 -23.60 -45.34
CA LEU A 215 19.99 -22.78 -45.16
C LEU A 215 20.78 -22.60 -46.45
N GLU A 216 20.69 -23.57 -47.36
CA GLU A 216 21.41 -23.51 -48.65
C GLU A 216 20.75 -22.56 -49.62
N ALA A 217 19.46 -22.32 -49.49
CA ALA A 217 18.71 -21.35 -50.28
C ALA A 217 18.92 -19.90 -49.84
N LEU A 218 19.61 -19.64 -48.72
CA LEU A 218 19.86 -18.28 -48.22
C LEU A 218 21.10 -17.66 -48.90
N PRO A 219 21.09 -16.33 -49.12
CA PRO A 219 22.29 -15.59 -49.49
C PRO A 219 23.42 -15.82 -48.48
N PRO A 220 24.71 -15.88 -48.91
CA PRO A 220 25.85 -16.26 -48.07
C PRO A 220 25.95 -15.43 -46.75
N GLU A 221 25.72 -14.11 -46.82
CA GLU A 221 25.76 -13.23 -45.66
C GLU A 221 24.64 -13.53 -44.62
N ARG A 222 23.44 -13.83 -45.10
CA ARG A 222 22.33 -14.21 -44.22
C ARG A 222 22.51 -15.59 -43.65
N ARG A 223 23.04 -16.52 -44.39
CA ARG A 223 23.36 -17.88 -43.93
C ARG A 223 24.37 -17.83 -42.79
N ALA A 224 25.50 -17.15 -42.99
CA ALA A 224 26.52 -16.99 -41.92
C ALA A 224 25.94 -16.39 -40.66
N ARG A 225 25.06 -15.38 -40.77
CA ARG A 225 24.43 -14.74 -39.61
C ARG A 225 23.44 -15.65 -38.90
N VAL A 226 22.69 -16.49 -39.60
CA VAL A 226 21.78 -17.47 -39.01
C VAL A 226 22.57 -18.54 -38.28
N GLU A 227 23.65 -19.07 -38.87
CA GLU A 227 24.52 -20.07 -38.25
C GLU A 227 25.17 -19.53 -36.97
N GLU A 228 25.64 -18.28 -36.96
CA GLU A 228 26.19 -17.61 -35.77
C GLU A 228 25.14 -17.50 -34.63
N LEU A 229 23.93 -17.06 -34.94
CA LEU A 229 22.84 -16.91 -33.97
C LEU A 229 22.36 -18.27 -33.43
N LEU A 230 22.35 -19.30 -34.25
CA LEU A 230 22.02 -20.66 -33.81
C LEU A 230 23.10 -21.22 -32.87
N ALA A 231 24.37 -21.03 -33.16
CA ALA A 231 25.46 -21.43 -32.27
C ALA A 231 25.45 -20.68 -30.93
N GLU A 232 25.07 -19.39 -30.94
CA GLU A 232 24.91 -18.62 -29.72
C GLU A 232 23.72 -19.12 -28.91
N LEU A 233 22.60 -19.44 -29.57
CA LEU A 233 21.40 -20.00 -28.91
C LEU A 233 21.70 -21.36 -28.25
N GLU A 234 22.42 -22.25 -28.95
CA GLU A 234 22.83 -23.55 -28.41
C GLU A 234 23.68 -23.39 -27.14
N ARG A 235 24.66 -22.48 -27.14
CA ARG A 235 25.47 -22.18 -25.94
C ARG A 235 24.64 -21.71 -24.77
N VAL A 236 23.64 -20.87 -25.03
CA VAL A 236 22.74 -20.36 -23.96
C VAL A 236 21.82 -21.47 -23.43
N LEU A 237 21.36 -22.38 -24.29
CA LEU A 237 20.48 -23.49 -23.90
C LEU A 237 21.24 -24.61 -23.15
N GLU A 238 22.50 -24.87 -23.49
CA GLU A 238 23.31 -25.88 -22.84
C GLU A 238 23.81 -25.45 -21.44
N GLY A 239 23.81 -24.13 -21.13
CA GLY A 239 24.26 -23.56 -19.85
C GLY A 239 25.78 -23.76 -19.60
N PRO A 240 26.34 -23.08 -18.61
CA PRO A 240 27.71 -23.39 -18.18
C PRO A 240 27.72 -24.78 -17.51
N ARG A 241 28.58 -25.67 -18.00
CA ARG A 241 28.94 -26.93 -17.33
C ARG A 241 29.67 -26.66 -16.03
#